data_ed2088314384d905b61fa0a52796ff35
#
_entry.id   ed2088314384d905b61fa0a52796ff35
#
_cell.length_a   1.000
_cell.length_b   1.000
_cell.length_c   1.000
_cell.angle_alpha   90.00
_cell.angle_beta   90.00
_cell.angle_gamma   90.00
#
_symmetry.space_group_name_H-M   'P 1'
#
loop_
_entity.id
_entity.type
_entity.pdbx_description
1 polymer ?
#
loop_
_entity_poly.entity_id
_entity_poly.type
_entity_poly.pdbx_seq_one_letter_code
_entity_poly.pdbx_strand_id
1 'polypeptide(L)'
;MKIMKKYLGPLSKDNPILVQILGVCSALAVTAQMKPAVVMALSVTVVCACSNFIISLMRNTIPPRIRIIVQLLVVSFFVILVDQVLQAALYDVSKMLSVFVGLIITNCIIMGRLEAFALSHKPIPSLIDGVMNGLGYGLVLVIVAFFRELLGSGTLWNHQVIPQALYNAGYLNTGLMILPPMALILVGTLIWIKNAKFDKVK
;
A
#
# COMPACT_ATOMS: atom_id res chain seq x y z
N MET A 1 -22.23 -13.78 -10.15
CA MET A 1 -21.80 -12.53 -10.85
C MET A 1 -21.90 -11.26 -9.99
N LYS A 2 -22.95 -11.04 -9.16
CA LYS A 2 -23.06 -9.88 -8.25
C LYS A 2 -22.02 -9.86 -7.11
N ILE A 3 -21.64 -11.02 -6.59
CA ILE A 3 -20.68 -11.16 -5.47
C ILE A 3 -19.28 -10.74 -5.92
N MET A 4 -18.83 -11.21 -7.07
CA MET A 4 -17.52 -10.88 -7.64
C MET A 4 -17.37 -9.37 -7.93
N LYS A 5 -18.44 -8.70 -8.36
CA LYS A 5 -18.48 -7.25 -8.60
C LYS A 5 -18.33 -6.42 -7.31
N LYS A 6 -18.80 -6.95 -6.16
CA LYS A 6 -18.66 -6.32 -4.84
C LYS A 6 -17.21 -6.37 -4.34
N TYR A 7 -16.51 -7.49 -4.59
CA TYR A 7 -15.11 -7.66 -4.17
C TYR A 7 -14.09 -7.02 -5.12
N LEU A 8 -14.46 -6.74 -6.38
CA LEU A 8 -13.63 -5.94 -7.29
C LEU A 8 -13.76 -4.41 -7.06
N GLY A 9 -14.69 -3.98 -6.21
CA GLY A 9 -14.88 -2.57 -5.84
C GLY A 9 -13.59 -1.87 -5.40
N PRO A 10 -12.79 -2.46 -4.47
CA PRO A 10 -11.55 -1.85 -3.98
C PRO A 10 -10.48 -1.62 -5.05
N LEU A 11 -10.52 -2.37 -6.15
CA LEU A 11 -9.55 -2.21 -7.24
C LEU A 11 -9.86 -0.99 -8.14
N SER A 12 -11.13 -0.59 -8.24
CA SER A 12 -11.57 0.44 -9.20
C SER A 12 -12.37 1.57 -8.54
N LYS A 13 -13.52 1.26 -7.94
CA LYS A 13 -14.47 2.28 -7.45
C LYS A 13 -14.19 2.71 -6.01
N ASP A 14 -13.84 1.74 -5.13
CA ASP A 14 -13.68 1.93 -3.69
C ASP A 14 -12.22 1.75 -3.24
N ASN A 15 -11.26 2.23 -4.05
CA ASN A 15 -9.84 2.09 -3.75
C ASN A 15 -9.49 2.76 -2.42
N PRO A 16 -8.76 2.07 -1.51
CA PRO A 16 -8.47 2.58 -0.18
C PRO A 16 -7.68 3.91 -0.18
N ILE A 17 -6.74 4.11 -1.11
CA ILE A 17 -6.00 5.38 -1.19
C ILE A 17 -6.83 6.46 -1.88
N LEU A 18 -7.46 6.13 -3.01
CA LEU A 18 -8.07 7.13 -3.89
C LEU A 18 -9.46 7.60 -3.42
N VAL A 19 -10.15 6.81 -2.57
CA VAL A 19 -11.49 7.15 -2.08
C VAL A 19 -11.50 7.35 -0.58
N GLN A 20 -10.86 6.43 0.17
CA GLN A 20 -10.85 6.46 1.63
C GLN A 20 -9.68 7.30 2.19
N ILE A 21 -8.71 7.68 1.34
CA ILE A 21 -7.50 8.44 1.69
C ILE A 21 -6.70 7.73 2.81
N LEU A 22 -6.73 6.40 2.83
CA LEU A 22 -6.01 5.58 3.79
C LEU A 22 -4.65 5.15 3.19
N GLY A 23 -3.61 5.10 4.02
CA GLY A 23 -2.28 4.63 3.60
C GLY A 23 -1.42 5.65 2.87
N VAL A 24 -1.78 6.93 2.91
CA VAL A 24 -0.98 8.01 2.29
C VAL A 24 0.39 8.12 2.95
N CYS A 25 0.49 7.91 4.28
CA CYS A 25 1.76 7.99 5.02
C CYS A 25 2.81 7.02 4.47
N SER A 26 2.45 5.76 4.27
CA SER A 26 3.34 4.75 3.71
C SER A 26 3.61 4.99 2.22
N ALA A 27 2.62 5.49 1.48
CA ALA A 27 2.81 5.89 0.09
C ALA A 27 3.84 7.02 -0.07
N LEU A 28 3.89 7.99 0.84
CA LEU A 28 4.87 9.07 0.83
C LEU A 28 6.29 8.56 1.10
N ALA A 29 6.44 7.63 2.05
CA ALA A 29 7.73 7.17 2.53
C ALA A 29 8.40 6.17 1.57
N VAL A 30 7.64 5.21 1.02
CA VAL A 30 8.19 4.03 0.34
C VAL A 30 8.27 4.19 -1.18
N THR A 31 7.52 5.11 -1.78
CA THR A 31 7.43 5.26 -3.25
C THR A 31 8.62 6.00 -3.90
N ALA A 32 9.70 6.27 -3.17
CA ALA A 32 10.91 6.87 -3.75
C ALA A 32 11.59 5.93 -4.77
N GLN A 33 11.51 4.63 -4.57
CA GLN A 33 12.06 3.59 -5.43
C GLN A 33 11.03 2.49 -5.67
N MET A 34 11.06 1.86 -6.84
CA MET A 34 10.08 0.86 -7.24
C MET A 34 10.26 -0.49 -6.51
N LYS A 35 11.52 -0.92 -6.28
CA LYS A 35 11.81 -2.18 -5.58
C LYS A 35 11.17 -2.24 -4.19
N PRO A 36 11.46 -1.31 -3.24
CA PRO A 36 10.82 -1.33 -1.93
C PRO A 36 9.30 -1.11 -2.00
N ALA A 37 8.79 -0.35 -2.98
CA ALA A 37 7.36 -0.14 -3.13
C ALA A 37 6.60 -1.43 -3.47
N VAL A 38 7.13 -2.25 -4.38
CA VAL A 38 6.53 -3.55 -4.75
C VAL A 38 6.56 -4.52 -3.57
N VAL A 39 7.70 -4.63 -2.89
CA VAL A 39 7.82 -5.53 -1.73
C VAL A 39 6.90 -5.08 -0.60
N MET A 40 6.80 -3.78 -0.36
CA MET A 40 5.87 -3.21 0.63
C MET A 40 4.40 -3.52 0.28
N ALA A 41 4.03 -3.38 -0.99
CA ALA A 41 2.68 -3.69 -1.46
C ALA A 41 2.30 -5.16 -1.21
N LEU A 42 3.22 -6.09 -1.51
CA LEU A 42 3.03 -7.51 -1.25
C LEU A 42 2.94 -7.80 0.25
N SER A 43 3.87 -7.26 1.05
CA SER A 43 3.88 -7.44 2.51
C SER A 43 2.60 -6.95 3.17
N VAL A 44 2.14 -5.74 2.83
CA VAL A 44 0.88 -5.18 3.35
C VAL A 44 -0.32 -6.04 2.94
N THR A 45 -0.34 -6.58 1.71
CA THR A 45 -1.43 -7.44 1.25
C THR A 45 -1.50 -8.72 2.06
N VAL A 46 -0.37 -9.39 2.29
CA VAL A 46 -0.30 -10.63 3.08
C VAL A 46 -0.68 -10.36 4.55
N VAL A 47 -0.09 -9.34 5.16
CA VAL A 47 -0.39 -8.98 6.55
C VAL A 47 -1.86 -8.61 6.72
N CYS A 48 -2.42 -7.82 5.82
CA CYS A 48 -3.83 -7.41 5.86
C CYS A 48 -4.78 -8.62 5.74
N ALA A 49 -4.50 -9.54 4.81
CA ALA A 49 -5.30 -10.74 4.62
C ALA A 49 -5.28 -11.65 5.86
N CYS A 50 -4.08 -11.97 6.38
CA CYS A 50 -3.91 -12.83 7.55
C CYS A 50 -4.50 -12.20 8.82
N SER A 51 -4.26 -10.90 9.04
CA SER A 51 -4.79 -10.18 10.19
C SER A 51 -6.32 -10.09 10.16
N ASN A 52 -6.91 -9.79 8.99
CA ASN A 52 -8.35 -9.80 8.81
C ASN A 52 -8.97 -11.17 9.12
N PHE A 53 -8.34 -12.24 8.69
CA PHE A 53 -8.81 -13.60 8.96
C PHE A 53 -8.83 -13.92 10.46
N ILE A 54 -7.72 -13.65 11.17
CA ILE A 54 -7.60 -13.96 12.61
C ILE A 54 -8.53 -13.08 13.45
N ILE A 55 -8.56 -11.77 13.19
CA ILE A 55 -9.43 -10.85 13.94
C ILE A 55 -10.90 -11.20 13.73
N SER A 56 -11.30 -11.60 12.51
CA SER A 56 -12.66 -12.06 12.25
C SER A 56 -13.01 -13.36 12.99
N LEU A 57 -12.03 -14.25 13.19
CA LEU A 57 -12.21 -15.47 13.98
C LEU A 57 -12.42 -15.14 15.47
N MET A 58 -11.67 -14.17 15.99
CA MET A 58 -11.69 -13.73 17.39
C MET A 58 -12.78 -12.69 17.70
N ARG A 59 -13.56 -12.25 16.73
CA ARG A 59 -14.50 -11.11 16.86
C ARG A 59 -15.46 -11.17 18.05
N ASN A 60 -15.88 -12.39 18.46
CA ASN A 60 -16.83 -12.58 19.57
C ASN A 60 -16.16 -12.53 20.95
N THR A 61 -14.83 -12.68 20.99
CA THR A 61 -14.05 -12.75 22.24
C THR A 61 -13.47 -11.38 22.63
N ILE A 62 -13.34 -10.46 21.68
CA ILE A 62 -12.65 -9.17 21.90
C ILE A 62 -13.62 -8.14 22.47
N PRO A 63 -13.44 -7.67 23.72
CA PRO A 63 -14.24 -6.60 24.29
C PRO A 63 -13.91 -5.26 23.62
N PRO A 64 -14.88 -4.34 23.47
CA PRO A 64 -14.71 -3.09 22.72
C PRO A 64 -13.64 -2.16 23.27
N ARG A 65 -13.33 -2.24 24.55
CA ARG A 65 -12.34 -1.36 25.21
C ARG A 65 -10.89 -1.65 24.84
N ILE A 66 -10.55 -2.92 24.54
CA ILE A 66 -9.17 -3.35 24.25
C ILE A 66 -8.98 -3.73 22.78
N ARG A 67 -9.97 -3.49 21.93
CA ARG A 67 -10.03 -3.90 20.53
C ARG A 67 -8.80 -3.45 19.73
N ILE A 68 -8.43 -2.17 19.83
CA ILE A 68 -7.28 -1.60 19.10
C ILE A 68 -5.97 -2.25 19.53
N ILE A 69 -5.81 -2.55 20.83
CA ILE A 69 -4.60 -3.18 21.36
C ILE A 69 -4.44 -4.59 20.79
N VAL A 70 -5.52 -5.37 20.76
CA VAL A 70 -5.51 -6.73 20.19
C VAL A 70 -5.22 -6.69 18.70
N GLN A 71 -5.81 -5.75 17.96
CA GLN A 71 -5.53 -5.57 16.52
C GLN A 71 -4.05 -5.27 16.27
N LEU A 72 -3.46 -4.32 17.00
CA LEU A 72 -2.05 -3.98 16.88
C LEU A 72 -1.14 -5.15 17.21
N LEU A 73 -1.48 -5.94 18.23
CA LEU A 73 -0.70 -7.12 18.63
C LEU A 73 -0.72 -8.19 17.52
N VAL A 74 -1.88 -8.48 16.94
CA VAL A 74 -2.00 -9.45 15.84
C VAL A 74 -1.26 -8.95 14.59
N VAL A 75 -1.40 -7.67 14.24
CA VAL A 75 -0.70 -7.09 13.08
C VAL A 75 0.81 -7.12 13.28
N SER A 76 1.32 -6.73 14.46
CA SER A 76 2.76 -6.75 14.74
C SER A 76 3.34 -8.16 14.67
N PHE A 77 2.63 -9.16 15.15
CA PHE A 77 3.04 -10.56 15.03
C PHE A 77 3.24 -10.98 13.57
N PHE A 78 2.27 -10.69 12.69
CA PHE A 78 2.39 -11.02 11.28
C PHE A 78 3.47 -10.20 10.57
N VAL A 79 3.64 -8.95 10.93
CA VAL A 79 4.69 -8.11 10.35
C VAL A 79 6.07 -8.65 10.68
N ILE A 80 6.30 -9.10 11.92
CA ILE A 80 7.56 -9.72 12.31
C ILE A 80 7.81 -11.02 11.54
N LEU A 81 6.79 -11.87 11.35
CA LEU A 81 6.92 -13.07 10.53
C LEU A 81 7.30 -12.75 9.09
N VAL A 82 6.63 -11.78 8.47
CA VAL A 82 6.93 -11.36 7.10
C VAL A 82 8.34 -10.77 7.00
N ASP A 83 8.77 -9.97 8.00
CA ASP A 83 10.12 -9.41 8.04
C ASP A 83 11.19 -10.51 8.11
N GLN A 84 11.01 -11.53 8.95
CA GLN A 84 11.93 -12.68 9.02
C GLN A 84 12.01 -13.44 7.70
N VAL A 85 10.89 -13.64 7.02
CA VAL A 85 10.87 -14.28 5.70
C VAL A 85 11.58 -13.43 4.65
N LEU A 86 11.38 -12.12 4.67
CA LEU A 86 12.06 -11.18 3.77
C LEU A 86 13.56 -11.13 4.02
N GLN A 87 14.00 -11.18 5.28
CA GLN A 87 15.43 -11.25 5.64
C GLN A 87 16.10 -12.51 5.09
N ALA A 88 15.39 -13.64 5.12
CA ALA A 88 15.90 -14.90 4.60
C ALA A 88 15.96 -14.93 3.05
N ALA A 89 15.02 -14.27 2.37
CA ALA A 89 14.89 -14.35 0.92
C ALA A 89 15.61 -13.22 0.16
N LEU A 90 15.60 -11.98 0.70
CA LEU A 90 16.04 -10.76 0.00
C LEU A 90 16.76 -9.82 0.99
N TYR A 91 17.95 -10.19 1.42
CA TYR A 91 18.71 -9.46 2.44
C TYR A 91 18.93 -7.98 2.12
N ASP A 92 19.28 -7.63 0.88
CA ASP A 92 19.53 -6.25 0.45
C ASP A 92 18.27 -5.37 0.54
N VAL A 93 17.12 -5.94 0.19
CA VAL A 93 15.84 -5.23 0.24
C VAL A 93 15.33 -5.14 1.68
N SER A 94 15.55 -6.17 2.48
CA SER A 94 15.17 -6.19 3.90
C SER A 94 15.90 -5.09 4.68
N LYS A 95 17.18 -4.86 4.43
CA LYS A 95 17.94 -3.78 5.08
C LYS A 95 17.35 -2.39 4.80
N MET A 96 16.85 -2.17 3.60
CA MET A 96 16.13 -0.94 3.24
C MET A 96 14.74 -0.86 3.89
N LEU A 97 14.05 -2.00 3.98
CA LEU A 97 12.68 -2.10 4.50
C LEU A 97 12.61 -2.14 6.02
N SER A 98 13.69 -2.46 6.75
CA SER A 98 13.68 -2.51 8.21
C SER A 98 13.20 -1.21 8.86
N VAL A 99 13.50 -0.07 8.24
CA VAL A 99 13.00 1.25 8.67
C VAL A 99 11.49 1.38 8.45
N PHE A 100 10.94 0.70 7.44
CA PHE A 100 9.53 0.81 7.06
C PHE A 100 8.63 -0.26 7.70
N VAL A 101 9.21 -1.26 8.39
CA VAL A 101 8.45 -2.30 9.11
C VAL A 101 7.49 -1.66 10.13
N GLY A 102 7.94 -0.64 10.85
CA GLY A 102 7.08 0.13 11.75
C GLY A 102 5.89 0.80 11.05
N LEU A 103 6.06 1.23 9.78
CA LEU A 103 4.99 1.82 8.99
C LEU A 103 3.97 0.79 8.51
N ILE A 104 4.31 -0.49 8.43
CA ILE A 104 3.34 -1.55 8.14
C ILE A 104 2.43 -1.78 9.35
N ILE A 105 2.99 -1.83 10.56
CA ILE A 105 2.22 -2.04 11.80
C ILE A 105 1.20 -0.92 12.02
N THR A 106 1.61 0.33 11.83
CA THR A 106 0.76 1.51 12.02
C THR A 106 -0.01 1.92 10.77
N ASN A 107 -0.04 1.07 9.73
CA ASN A 107 -0.70 1.41 8.47
C ASN A 107 -2.21 1.52 8.64
N CYS A 108 -2.73 2.70 8.34
CA CYS A 108 -4.15 3.01 8.49
C CYS A 108 -5.06 2.17 7.59
N ILE A 109 -4.56 1.58 6.50
CA ILE A 109 -5.33 0.64 5.68
C ILE A 109 -5.62 -0.64 6.46
N ILE A 110 -4.61 -1.25 7.07
CA ILE A 110 -4.75 -2.49 7.83
C ILE A 110 -5.73 -2.24 9.00
N MET A 111 -5.46 -1.21 9.80
CA MET A 111 -6.32 -0.85 10.92
C MET A 111 -7.74 -0.51 10.49
N GLY A 112 -7.90 0.26 9.41
CA GLY A 112 -9.20 0.64 8.88
C GLY A 112 -10.02 -0.57 8.40
N ARG A 113 -9.39 -1.57 7.77
CA ARG A 113 -10.10 -2.79 7.31
C ARG A 113 -10.41 -3.75 8.45
N LEU A 114 -9.52 -3.88 9.42
CA LEU A 114 -9.77 -4.66 10.64
C LEU A 114 -11.00 -4.13 11.39
N GLU A 115 -11.09 -2.82 11.55
CA GLU A 115 -12.19 -2.16 12.26
C GLU A 115 -13.50 -2.18 11.45
N ALA A 116 -13.44 -1.79 10.17
CA ALA A 116 -14.64 -1.62 9.37
C ALA A 116 -15.25 -2.95 8.88
N PHE A 117 -14.42 -3.96 8.62
CA PHE A 117 -14.89 -5.19 7.98
C PHE A 117 -14.66 -6.45 8.81
N ALA A 118 -13.46 -6.69 9.34
CA ALA A 118 -13.12 -7.96 9.97
C ALA A 118 -13.95 -8.25 11.22
N LEU A 119 -14.26 -7.24 12.01
CA LEU A 119 -15.08 -7.36 13.22
C LEU A 119 -16.58 -7.63 12.91
N SER A 120 -17.04 -7.27 11.72
CA SER A 120 -18.47 -7.35 11.37
C SER A 120 -18.82 -8.57 10.52
N HIS A 121 -17.84 -9.19 9.85
CA HIS A 121 -18.07 -10.25 8.86
C HIS A 121 -17.39 -11.56 9.24
N LYS A 122 -17.80 -12.64 8.54
CA LYS A 122 -17.22 -13.98 8.69
C LYS A 122 -15.75 -14.04 8.21
N PRO A 123 -14.94 -15.02 8.66
CA PRO A 123 -13.49 -15.05 8.36
C PRO A 123 -13.15 -15.15 6.87
N ILE A 124 -13.88 -15.97 6.09
CA ILE A 124 -13.60 -16.14 4.66
C ILE A 124 -13.84 -14.86 3.84
N PRO A 125 -14.99 -14.16 3.95
CA PRO A 125 -15.17 -12.84 3.34
C PRO A 125 -14.14 -11.79 3.78
N SER A 126 -13.71 -11.83 5.05
CA SER A 126 -12.70 -10.90 5.59
C SER A 126 -11.32 -11.12 4.97
N LEU A 127 -10.93 -12.38 4.73
CA LEU A 127 -9.69 -12.69 4.04
C LEU A 127 -9.69 -12.15 2.61
N ILE A 128 -10.77 -12.39 1.86
CA ILE A 128 -10.92 -11.90 0.47
C ILE A 128 -10.88 -10.37 0.45
N ASP A 129 -11.58 -9.72 1.36
CA ASP A 129 -11.56 -8.25 1.48
C ASP A 129 -10.15 -7.72 1.75
N GLY A 130 -9.39 -8.36 2.66
CA GLY A 130 -8.00 -8.00 2.95
C GLY A 130 -7.10 -8.08 1.72
N VAL A 131 -7.19 -9.17 0.94
CA VAL A 131 -6.42 -9.35 -0.30
C VAL A 131 -6.78 -8.28 -1.32
N MET A 132 -8.06 -8.04 -1.57
CA MET A 132 -8.51 -7.10 -2.59
C MET A 132 -8.15 -5.65 -2.26
N ASN A 133 -8.29 -5.26 -0.99
CA ASN A 133 -7.87 -3.92 -0.55
C ASN A 133 -6.34 -3.77 -0.56
N GLY A 134 -5.59 -4.80 -0.16
CA GLY A 134 -4.13 -4.82 -0.24
C GLY A 134 -3.64 -4.68 -1.68
N LEU A 135 -4.24 -5.40 -2.64
CA LEU A 135 -3.92 -5.27 -4.06
C LEU A 135 -4.28 -3.88 -4.61
N GLY A 136 -5.44 -3.34 -4.23
CA GLY A 136 -5.85 -1.99 -4.61
C GLY A 136 -4.89 -0.91 -4.11
N TYR A 137 -4.39 -1.07 -2.89
CA TYR A 137 -3.34 -0.24 -2.32
C TYR A 137 -2.01 -0.39 -3.06
N GLY A 138 -1.58 -1.64 -3.28
CA GLY A 138 -0.33 -1.95 -3.98
C GLY A 138 -0.28 -1.38 -5.38
N LEU A 139 -1.39 -1.44 -6.11
CA LEU A 139 -1.49 -0.87 -7.45
C LEU A 139 -1.21 0.63 -7.47
N VAL A 140 -1.81 1.38 -6.54
CA VAL A 140 -1.56 2.84 -6.45
C VAL A 140 -0.11 3.12 -6.05
N LEU A 141 0.45 2.35 -5.09
CA LEU A 141 1.86 2.46 -4.70
C LEU A 141 2.80 2.30 -5.89
N VAL A 142 2.60 1.25 -6.69
CA VAL A 142 3.44 0.96 -7.86
C VAL A 142 3.32 2.07 -8.90
N ILE A 143 2.12 2.58 -9.16
CA ILE A 143 1.92 3.70 -10.09
C ILE A 143 2.67 4.94 -9.62
N VAL A 144 2.53 5.33 -8.36
CA VAL A 144 3.21 6.50 -7.81
C VAL A 144 4.73 6.32 -7.82
N ALA A 145 5.22 5.13 -7.44
CA ALA A 145 6.64 4.81 -7.46
C ALA A 145 7.22 4.86 -8.87
N PHE A 146 6.48 4.35 -9.86
CA PHE A 146 6.88 4.40 -11.26
C PHE A 146 7.11 5.84 -11.74
N PHE A 147 6.17 6.73 -11.51
CA PHE A 147 6.32 8.13 -11.91
C PHE A 147 7.45 8.83 -11.16
N ARG A 148 7.61 8.57 -9.87
CA ARG A 148 8.66 9.19 -9.05
C ARG A 148 10.05 8.71 -9.42
N GLU A 149 10.25 7.42 -9.63
CA GLU A 149 11.54 6.86 -10.01
C GLU A 149 11.92 7.28 -11.42
N LEU A 150 10.97 7.26 -12.37
CA LEU A 150 11.20 7.66 -13.74
C LEU A 150 11.61 9.13 -13.87
N LEU A 151 10.88 10.04 -13.22
CA LEU A 151 11.11 11.48 -13.33
C LEU A 151 12.20 11.98 -12.36
N GLY A 152 12.38 11.32 -11.23
CA GLY A 152 13.36 11.72 -10.21
C GLY A 152 14.78 11.21 -10.46
N SER A 153 14.92 9.92 -10.78
CA SER A 153 16.22 9.27 -10.94
C SER A 153 16.55 8.96 -12.40
N GLY A 154 15.55 8.93 -13.30
CA GLY A 154 15.75 8.50 -14.68
C GLY A 154 16.09 7.01 -14.81
N THR A 155 15.95 6.25 -13.72
CA THR A 155 16.16 4.81 -13.65
C THR A 155 14.83 4.12 -13.41
N LEU A 156 14.70 2.89 -13.88
CA LEU A 156 13.61 1.98 -13.55
C LEU A 156 14.21 0.65 -13.12
N TRP A 157 13.88 0.21 -11.91
CA TRP A 157 14.39 -1.03 -11.33
C TRP A 157 15.93 -1.09 -11.24
N ASN A 158 16.56 0.07 -11.00
CA ASN A 158 18.03 0.25 -10.98
C ASN A 158 18.72 0.13 -12.35
N HIS A 159 17.96 0.10 -13.46
CA HIS A 159 18.49 0.21 -14.81
C HIS A 159 18.25 1.61 -15.37
N GLN A 160 19.27 2.21 -15.99
CA GLN A 160 19.12 3.52 -16.66
C GLN A 160 18.20 3.37 -17.88
N VAL A 161 17.04 4.00 -17.85
CA VAL A 161 16.05 3.99 -18.94
C VAL A 161 16.22 5.23 -19.82
N ILE A 162 16.68 6.35 -19.24
CA ILE A 162 16.91 7.57 -20.00
C ILE A 162 18.24 7.47 -20.72
N PRO A 163 18.27 7.51 -22.08
CA PRO A 163 19.50 7.42 -22.85
C PRO A 163 20.41 8.63 -22.56
N GLN A 164 21.71 8.39 -22.55
CA GLN A 164 22.74 9.44 -22.29
C GLN A 164 22.65 10.63 -23.27
N ALA A 165 22.05 10.43 -24.42
CA ALA A 165 21.81 11.51 -25.38
C ALA A 165 20.90 12.64 -24.81
N LEU A 166 19.97 12.31 -23.93
CA LEU A 166 19.10 13.30 -23.28
C LEU A 166 19.84 14.10 -22.19
N TYR A 167 20.78 13.45 -21.49
CA TYR A 167 21.64 14.15 -20.51
C TYR A 167 22.60 15.15 -21.22
N ASN A 168 23.08 14.80 -22.41
CA ASN A 168 23.90 15.70 -23.23
C ASN A 168 23.09 16.86 -23.81
N ALA A 169 21.77 16.72 -23.95
CA ALA A 169 20.86 17.79 -24.35
C ALA A 169 20.46 18.75 -23.21
N GLY A 170 21.05 18.58 -21.99
CA GLY A 170 20.81 19.45 -20.84
C GLY A 170 19.70 19.01 -19.90
N TYR A 171 19.24 17.73 -19.99
CA TYR A 171 18.26 17.20 -19.04
C TYR A 171 18.94 16.95 -17.67
N LEU A 172 18.46 17.65 -16.66
CA LEU A 172 18.85 17.43 -15.26
C LEU A 172 17.74 16.65 -14.55
N ASN A 173 18.11 15.59 -13.85
CA ASN A 173 17.19 14.83 -13.03
C ASN A 173 16.53 15.75 -11.99
N THR A 174 15.20 15.74 -11.94
CA THR A 174 14.43 16.56 -11.01
C THR A 174 14.47 15.94 -9.62
N GLY A 175 15.52 16.17 -8.83
CA GLY A 175 15.66 15.66 -7.47
C GLY A 175 14.48 16.00 -6.54
N LEU A 176 13.73 17.06 -6.87
CA LEU A 176 12.51 17.45 -6.17
C LEU A 176 11.43 16.35 -6.20
N MET A 177 11.41 15.51 -7.25
CA MET A 177 10.45 14.38 -7.37
C MET A 177 10.65 13.28 -6.33
N ILE A 178 11.88 13.12 -5.82
CA ILE A 178 12.22 12.11 -4.80
C ILE A 178 11.76 12.57 -3.42
N LEU A 179 11.56 13.86 -3.21
CA LEU A 179 11.14 14.43 -1.93
C LEU A 179 9.67 14.06 -1.58
N PRO A 180 9.35 13.84 -0.29
CA PRO A 180 8.00 13.48 0.16
C PRO A 180 6.89 14.45 -0.28
N PRO A 181 7.07 15.79 -0.31
CA PRO A 181 6.02 16.70 -0.75
C PRO A 181 5.51 16.43 -2.17
N MET A 182 6.39 16.00 -3.08
CA MET A 182 5.99 15.71 -4.47
C MET A 182 5.13 14.46 -4.57
N ALA A 183 5.35 13.47 -3.69
CA ALA A 183 4.47 12.32 -3.62
C ALA A 183 3.04 12.70 -3.23
N LEU A 184 2.88 13.66 -2.33
CA LEU A 184 1.56 14.17 -1.94
C LEU A 184 0.85 14.84 -3.12
N ILE A 185 1.56 15.64 -3.90
CA ILE A 185 1.03 16.28 -5.12
C ILE A 185 0.62 15.22 -6.15
N LEU A 186 1.44 14.18 -6.38
CA LEU A 186 1.11 13.08 -7.29
C LEU A 186 -0.12 12.30 -6.84
N VAL A 187 -0.23 11.94 -5.57
CA VAL A 187 -1.41 11.27 -5.02
C VAL A 187 -2.63 12.18 -5.13
N GLY A 188 -2.50 13.47 -4.81
CA GLY A 188 -3.57 14.46 -4.96
C GLY A 188 -4.06 14.61 -6.40
N THR A 189 -3.15 14.65 -7.38
CA THR A 189 -3.51 14.70 -8.80
C THR A 189 -4.20 13.42 -9.27
N LEU A 190 -3.77 12.25 -8.79
CA LEU A 190 -4.44 10.97 -9.09
C LEU A 190 -5.88 10.95 -8.54
N ILE A 191 -6.07 11.44 -7.31
CA ILE A 191 -7.41 11.57 -6.70
C ILE A 191 -8.27 12.53 -7.52
N TRP A 192 -7.72 13.67 -7.90
CA TRP A 192 -8.41 14.67 -8.71
C TRP A 192 -8.84 14.12 -10.09
N ILE A 193 -7.93 13.45 -10.81
CA ILE A 193 -8.21 12.83 -12.11
C ILE A 193 -9.31 11.76 -11.96
N LYS A 194 -9.26 10.97 -10.90
CA LYS A 194 -10.30 9.97 -10.63
C LYS A 194 -11.66 10.63 -10.43
N ASN A 195 -11.75 11.62 -9.55
CA ASN A 195 -13.01 12.32 -9.26
C ASN A 195 -13.56 13.04 -10.50
N ALA A 196 -12.70 13.71 -11.27
CA ALA A 196 -13.11 14.36 -12.51
C ALA A 196 -13.66 13.39 -13.58
N LYS A 197 -13.17 12.14 -13.60
CA LYS A 197 -13.72 11.09 -14.48
C LYS A 197 -15.03 10.51 -13.96
N PHE A 198 -15.21 10.42 -12.64
CA PHE A 198 -16.45 9.88 -12.06
C PHE A 198 -17.60 10.87 -12.07
N ASP A 199 -17.34 12.18 -11.92
CA ASP A 199 -18.37 13.23 -12.04
C ASP A 199 -18.91 13.39 -13.47
N LYS A 200 -18.13 12.99 -14.48
CA LYS A 200 -18.60 12.97 -15.88
C LYS A 200 -19.51 11.78 -16.25
N VAL A 201 -19.65 10.79 -15.35
CA VAL A 201 -20.47 9.57 -15.57
C VAL A 201 -21.76 9.64 -14.73
N LYS A 202 -22.00 10.70 -13.99
CA LYS A 202 -23.26 11.03 -13.35
C LYS A 202 -24.02 12.05 -14.19
#